data_9e6c34c4db5b6a2444dde206c5553b3c
#
_entry.id   9e6c34c4db5b6a2444dde206c5553b3c
#
_cell.length_a   1.000
_cell.length_b   1.000
_cell.length_c   1.000
_cell.angle_alpha   90.00
_cell.angle_beta   90.00
_cell.angle_gamma   90.00
#
_symmetry.space_group_name_H-M   'P 1'
#
loop_
_entity.id
_entity.type
_entity.pdbx_description
1 polymer ?
#
loop_
_entity_poly.entity_id
_entity_poly.type
_entity_poly.pdbx_seq_one_letter_code
_entity_poly.pdbx_strand_id
1 'polypeptide(L)'
;AASEQSHPHHARALPVLRRVVAGHDVGFISAHSIAETYAALTRLPVQPRIHPSEAARIITENIVPYCTVVPLTHEEYLQALIVVRDAGIPGAKIYDALLLACATKCGAERIYTFNLGDFRQLATAEQLPKVMAP
;
A
#
# COMPACT_ATOMS: atom_id res chain seq x y z
N ALA A 1 -0.21 5.69 7.44
CA ALA A 1 0.60 5.65 8.67
C ALA A 1 1.79 6.61 8.61
N ALA A 2 2.74 6.45 7.68
CA ALA A 2 3.95 7.29 7.66
C ALA A 2 3.67 8.79 7.49
N SER A 3 2.62 9.16 6.79
CA SER A 3 2.26 10.55 6.46
C SER A 3 1.42 11.25 7.54
N GLU A 4 1.07 10.58 8.62
CA GLU A 4 0.24 11.12 9.69
C GLU A 4 0.86 10.79 11.07
N GLN A 5 1.30 11.84 11.77
CA GLN A 5 2.06 11.72 13.01
C GLN A 5 1.25 11.10 14.17
N SER A 6 -0.05 11.34 14.23
CA SER A 6 -0.93 10.77 15.27
C SER A 6 -1.34 9.32 15.01
N HIS A 7 -0.99 8.74 13.84
CA HIS A 7 -1.33 7.37 13.52
C HIS A 7 -0.52 6.38 14.40
N PRO A 8 -1.16 5.35 15.01
CA PRO A 8 -0.48 4.41 15.92
C PRO A 8 0.79 3.74 15.34
N HIS A 9 0.84 3.58 14.03
CA HIS A 9 1.98 2.97 13.32
C HIS A 9 2.93 3.98 12.69
N HIS A 10 2.79 5.28 12.96
CA HIS A 10 3.63 6.33 12.35
C HIS A 10 5.12 6.10 12.61
N ALA A 11 5.50 5.88 13.87
CA ALA A 11 6.90 5.72 14.27
C ALA A 11 7.60 4.53 13.57
N ARG A 12 6.85 3.48 13.21
CA ARG A 12 7.37 2.31 12.50
C ARG A 12 7.41 2.51 10.98
N ALA A 13 6.40 3.17 10.41
CA ALA A 13 6.28 3.38 8.97
C ALA A 13 7.18 4.51 8.45
N LEU A 14 7.42 5.55 9.26
CA LEU A 14 8.18 6.73 8.86
C LEU A 14 9.63 6.42 8.43
N PRO A 15 10.40 5.55 9.12
CA PRO A 15 11.76 5.21 8.69
C PRO A 15 11.81 4.59 7.30
N VAL A 16 10.83 3.74 6.94
CA VAL A 16 10.75 3.14 5.60
C VAL A 16 10.54 4.22 4.54
N LEU A 17 9.59 5.13 4.76
CA LEU A 17 9.35 6.23 3.83
C LEU A 17 10.58 7.15 3.69
N ARG A 18 11.26 7.45 4.81
CA ARG A 18 12.48 8.27 4.79
C ARG A 18 13.60 7.66 3.95
N ARG A 19 13.76 6.33 3.96
CA ARG A 19 14.75 5.66 3.11
C ARG A 19 14.44 5.84 1.63
N VAL A 20 13.15 5.78 1.25
CA VAL A 20 12.69 6.03 -0.11
C VAL A 20 12.95 7.49 -0.50
N VAL A 21 12.54 8.44 0.35
CA VAL A 21 12.73 9.88 0.10
C VAL A 21 14.23 10.24 -0.01
N ALA A 22 15.09 9.59 0.76
CA ALA A 22 16.53 9.78 0.71
C ALA A 22 17.22 9.05 -0.46
N GLY A 23 16.47 8.30 -1.28
CA GLY A 23 17.00 7.56 -2.41
C GLY A 23 17.81 6.31 -2.03
N HIS A 24 17.73 5.85 -0.79
CA HIS A 24 18.37 4.60 -0.35
C HIS A 24 17.61 3.36 -0.81
N ASP A 25 16.29 3.47 -0.96
CA ASP A 25 15.42 2.42 -1.48
C ASP A 25 14.59 2.97 -2.64
N VAL A 26 14.28 2.13 -3.63
CA VAL A 26 13.34 2.45 -4.69
C VAL A 26 11.93 2.13 -4.20
N GLY A 27 11.09 3.15 -4.08
CA GLY A 27 9.71 3.02 -3.64
C GLY A 27 8.75 2.71 -4.79
N PHE A 28 7.84 1.79 -4.56
CA PHE A 28 6.71 1.50 -5.46
C PHE A 28 5.39 1.68 -4.71
N ILE A 29 4.40 2.21 -5.39
CA ILE A 29 3.03 2.37 -4.88
C ILE A 29 2.05 1.94 -5.96
N SER A 30 1.01 1.17 -5.61
CA SER A 30 -0.02 0.84 -6.58
C SER A 30 -0.85 2.09 -6.93
N ALA A 31 -1.34 2.19 -8.16
CA ALA A 31 -2.26 3.26 -8.54
C ALA A 31 -3.53 3.24 -7.66
N HIS A 32 -3.99 2.05 -7.26
CA HIS A 32 -5.12 1.88 -6.35
C HIS A 32 -4.86 2.48 -4.96
N SER A 33 -3.64 2.32 -4.42
CA SER A 33 -3.26 2.85 -3.10
C SER A 33 -3.32 4.38 -3.01
N ILE A 34 -3.25 5.09 -4.13
CA ILE A 34 -3.45 6.55 -4.17
C ILE A 34 -4.86 6.89 -3.66
N ALA A 35 -5.88 6.21 -4.21
CA ALA A 35 -7.27 6.41 -3.81
C ALA A 35 -7.53 5.93 -2.36
N GLU A 36 -6.97 4.78 -1.97
CA GLU A 36 -7.10 4.26 -0.61
C GLU A 36 -6.45 5.20 0.42
N THR A 37 -5.27 5.74 0.10
CA THR A 37 -4.57 6.71 0.98
C THR A 37 -5.40 7.97 1.18
N TYR A 38 -6.00 8.51 0.11
CA TYR A 38 -6.91 9.65 0.21
C TYR A 38 -8.11 9.34 1.11
N ALA A 39 -8.76 8.21 0.87
CA ALA A 39 -9.91 7.78 1.68
C ALA A 39 -9.54 7.55 3.14
N ALA A 40 -8.36 6.99 3.42
CA ALA A 40 -7.85 6.79 4.76
C ALA A 40 -7.55 8.13 5.46
N LEU A 41 -6.81 9.04 4.83
CA LEU A 41 -6.45 10.34 5.41
C LEU A 41 -7.67 11.16 5.77
N THR A 42 -8.66 11.24 4.88
CA THR A 42 -9.88 12.03 5.11
C THR A 42 -10.84 11.43 6.14
N ARG A 43 -10.68 10.13 6.49
CA ARG A 43 -11.46 9.44 7.52
C ARG A 43 -10.77 9.33 8.87
N LEU A 44 -9.48 9.67 8.97
CA LEU A 44 -8.76 9.59 10.24
C LEU A 44 -9.47 10.40 11.34
N PRO A 45 -9.66 9.83 12.54
CA PRO A 45 -10.33 10.51 13.66
C PRO A 45 -9.38 11.47 14.39
N VAL A 46 -8.67 12.30 13.64
CA VAL A 46 -7.75 13.32 14.16
C VAL A 46 -8.45 14.67 14.32
N GLN A 47 -7.93 15.53 15.20
CA GLN A 47 -8.44 16.87 15.43
C GLN A 47 -7.31 17.90 15.25
N PRO A 48 -7.44 18.87 14.34
CA PRO A 48 -8.53 19.01 13.36
C PRO A 48 -8.53 17.89 12.32
N ARG A 49 -9.67 17.61 11.69
CA ARG A 49 -9.75 16.63 10.59
C ARG A 49 -8.91 17.09 9.40
N ILE A 50 -8.24 16.13 8.74
CA ILE A 50 -7.51 16.41 7.51
C ILE A 50 -8.50 16.81 6.41
N HIS A 51 -8.35 18.02 5.92
CA HIS A 51 -9.20 18.54 4.84
C HIS A 51 -8.89 17.81 3.52
N PRO A 52 -9.88 17.57 2.64
CA PRO A 52 -9.66 16.93 1.35
C PRO A 52 -8.52 17.50 0.52
N SER A 53 -8.37 18.83 0.48
CA SER A 53 -7.27 19.50 -0.23
C SER A 53 -5.90 19.19 0.38
N GLU A 54 -5.82 19.09 1.71
CA GLU A 54 -4.59 18.71 2.41
C GLU A 54 -4.22 17.25 2.17
N ALA A 55 -5.21 16.34 2.22
CA ALA A 55 -4.99 14.94 1.87
C ALA A 55 -4.47 14.77 0.44
N ALA A 56 -5.05 15.49 -0.52
CA ALA A 56 -4.58 15.50 -1.90
C ALA A 56 -3.14 16.01 -1.98
N ARG A 57 -2.81 17.13 -1.32
CA ARG A 57 -1.46 17.70 -1.29
C ARG A 57 -0.43 16.76 -0.68
N ILE A 58 -0.75 16.10 0.45
CA ILE A 58 0.13 15.08 1.07
C ILE A 58 0.48 13.99 0.07
N ILE A 59 -0.49 13.50 -0.69
CA ILE A 59 -0.27 12.43 -1.67
C ILE A 59 0.57 12.94 -2.84
N THR A 60 0.22 14.07 -3.43
CA THR A 60 0.85 14.57 -4.66
C THR A 60 2.23 15.18 -4.45
N GLU A 61 2.51 15.71 -3.26
CA GLU A 61 3.78 16.38 -2.97
C GLU A 61 4.73 15.53 -2.11
N ASN A 62 4.19 14.66 -1.21
CA ASN A 62 5.00 13.97 -0.22
C ASN A 62 5.10 12.45 -0.42
N ILE A 63 4.33 11.86 -1.34
CA ILE A 63 4.34 10.41 -1.61
C ILE A 63 4.69 10.12 -3.06
N VAL A 64 3.83 10.57 -3.98
CA VAL A 64 3.95 10.23 -5.41
C VAL A 64 5.30 10.64 -6.03
N PRO A 65 5.90 11.81 -5.72
CA PRO A 65 7.18 12.21 -6.33
C PRO A 65 8.36 11.29 -5.98
N TYR A 66 8.23 10.53 -4.89
CA TYR A 66 9.30 9.64 -4.39
C TYR A 66 9.07 8.17 -4.70
N CYS A 67 7.95 7.84 -5.36
CA CYS A 67 7.57 6.46 -5.66
C CYS A 67 7.26 6.27 -7.15
N THR A 68 7.57 5.10 -7.66
CA THR A 68 7.06 4.66 -8.97
C THR A 68 5.63 4.16 -8.79
N VAL A 69 4.68 4.77 -9.50
CA VAL A 69 3.29 4.34 -9.49
C VAL A 69 3.12 3.14 -10.42
N VAL A 70 2.62 2.02 -9.88
CA VAL A 70 2.39 0.77 -10.61
C VAL A 70 0.90 0.63 -10.93
N PRO A 71 0.47 0.84 -12.19
CA PRO A 71 -0.89 0.57 -12.61
C PRO A 71 -1.09 -0.92 -12.90
N LEU A 72 -2.28 -1.45 -12.61
CA LEU A 72 -2.73 -2.76 -13.06
C LEU A 72 -3.63 -2.61 -14.29
N THR A 73 -3.55 -3.58 -15.21
CA THR A 73 -4.46 -3.69 -16.35
C THR A 73 -5.78 -4.32 -15.94
N HIS A 74 -6.76 -4.26 -16.84
CA HIS A 74 -8.04 -4.95 -16.66
C HIS A 74 -7.85 -6.44 -16.38
N GLU A 75 -7.00 -7.11 -17.14
CA GLU A 75 -6.70 -8.53 -17.00
C GLU A 75 -6.06 -8.86 -15.64
N GLU A 76 -5.16 -7.99 -15.14
CA GLU A 76 -4.54 -8.17 -13.83
C GLU A 76 -5.55 -8.03 -12.69
N TYR A 77 -6.55 -7.15 -12.82
CA TYR A 77 -7.69 -7.09 -11.90
C TYR A 77 -8.52 -8.38 -11.92
N LEU A 78 -8.80 -8.93 -13.10
CA LEU A 78 -9.54 -10.21 -13.22
C LEU A 78 -8.74 -11.37 -12.61
N GLN A 79 -7.42 -11.40 -12.77
CA GLN A 79 -6.56 -12.40 -12.13
C GLN A 79 -6.59 -12.28 -10.60
N ALA A 80 -6.57 -11.07 -10.04
CA ALA A 80 -6.71 -10.86 -8.60
C ALA A 80 -8.06 -11.37 -8.08
N LEU A 81 -9.16 -11.20 -8.83
CA LEU A 81 -10.46 -11.77 -8.50
C LEU A 81 -10.43 -13.31 -8.45
N ILE A 82 -9.72 -13.95 -9.38
CA ILE A 82 -9.55 -15.41 -9.39
C ILE A 82 -8.80 -15.86 -8.12
N VAL A 83 -7.73 -15.16 -7.74
CA VAL A 83 -6.95 -15.49 -6.54
C VAL A 83 -7.82 -15.46 -5.27
N VAL A 84 -8.60 -14.39 -5.04
CA VAL A 84 -9.45 -14.29 -3.85
C VAL A 84 -10.63 -15.28 -3.88
N ARG A 85 -11.19 -15.56 -5.06
CA ARG A 85 -12.22 -16.58 -5.26
C ARG A 85 -11.71 -17.96 -4.87
N ASP A 86 -10.56 -18.35 -5.39
CA ASP A 86 -9.99 -19.70 -5.17
C ASP A 86 -9.54 -19.90 -3.72
N ALA A 87 -9.11 -18.81 -3.07
CA ALA A 87 -8.82 -18.80 -1.63
C ALA A 87 -10.08 -18.72 -0.74
N GLY A 88 -11.28 -18.53 -1.31
CA GLY A 88 -12.51 -18.39 -0.55
C GLY A 88 -12.57 -17.13 0.32
N ILE A 89 -11.86 -16.06 -0.09
CA ILE A 89 -11.66 -14.86 0.72
C ILE A 89 -12.64 -13.77 0.28
N PRO A 90 -13.55 -13.31 1.15
CA PRO A 90 -14.54 -12.30 0.81
C PRO A 90 -14.08 -10.86 1.06
N GLY A 91 -14.80 -9.91 0.44
CA GLY A 91 -14.80 -8.50 0.82
C GLY A 91 -13.54 -7.74 0.41
N ALA A 92 -13.13 -6.81 1.27
CA ALA A 92 -12.07 -5.84 0.96
C ALA A 92 -10.66 -6.43 0.83
N LYS A 93 -10.48 -7.72 1.13
CA LYS A 93 -9.19 -8.40 0.95
C LYS A 93 -8.75 -8.53 -0.51
N ILE A 94 -9.65 -8.26 -1.46
CA ILE A 94 -9.29 -8.09 -2.87
C ILE A 94 -8.22 -6.99 -3.05
N TYR A 95 -8.23 -5.95 -2.24
CA TYR A 95 -7.23 -4.88 -2.31
C TYR A 95 -5.84 -5.36 -1.94
N ASP A 96 -5.72 -6.27 -0.96
CA ASP A 96 -4.45 -6.91 -0.62
C ASP A 96 -3.92 -7.77 -1.78
N ALA A 97 -4.81 -8.49 -2.49
CA ALA A 97 -4.46 -9.24 -3.69
C ALA A 97 -3.96 -8.33 -4.83
N LEU A 98 -4.59 -7.15 -5.03
CA LEU A 98 -4.12 -6.16 -6.00
C LEU A 98 -2.73 -5.61 -5.64
N LEU A 99 -2.45 -5.37 -4.37
CA LEU A 99 -1.12 -4.93 -3.91
C LEU A 99 -0.06 -6.00 -4.15
N LEU A 100 -0.37 -7.27 -3.91
CA LEU A 100 0.51 -8.39 -4.22
C LEU A 100 0.76 -8.52 -5.72
N ALA A 101 -0.27 -8.34 -6.56
CA ALA A 101 -0.12 -8.30 -8.02
C ALA A 101 0.81 -7.16 -8.47
N CYS A 102 0.67 -5.96 -7.92
CA CYS A 102 1.58 -4.84 -8.16
C CYS A 102 3.02 -5.17 -7.75
N ALA A 103 3.21 -5.80 -6.58
CA ALA A 103 4.53 -6.18 -6.09
C ALA A 103 5.23 -7.17 -7.02
N THR A 104 4.49 -8.15 -7.57
CA THR A 104 5.01 -9.05 -8.59
C THR A 104 5.38 -8.30 -9.87
N LYS A 105 4.48 -7.44 -10.36
CA LYS A 105 4.67 -6.69 -11.60
C LYS A 105 5.91 -5.80 -11.58
N CYS A 106 6.22 -5.16 -10.45
CA CYS A 106 7.39 -4.30 -10.31
C CYS A 106 8.64 -5.03 -9.78
N GLY A 107 8.57 -6.33 -9.54
CA GLY A 107 9.70 -7.10 -9.00
C GLY A 107 10.11 -6.69 -7.58
N ALA A 108 9.16 -6.30 -6.74
CA ALA A 108 9.45 -5.84 -5.39
C ALA A 108 10.22 -6.90 -4.57
N GLU A 109 11.28 -6.44 -3.90
CA GLU A 109 12.07 -7.28 -2.99
C GLU A 109 11.48 -7.31 -1.56
N ARG A 110 10.72 -6.27 -1.21
CA ARG A 110 10.06 -6.12 0.11
C ARG A 110 8.64 -5.58 -0.07
N ILE A 111 7.72 -6.13 0.70
CA ILE A 111 6.32 -5.74 0.70
C ILE A 111 5.98 -5.37 2.15
N TYR A 112 5.87 -4.07 2.41
CA TYR A 112 5.59 -3.56 3.75
C TYR A 112 4.10 -3.45 4.02
N THR A 113 3.63 -4.14 5.05
CA THR A 113 2.24 -4.09 5.50
C THR A 113 2.14 -4.26 7.01
N PHE A 114 1.15 -3.63 7.64
CA PHE A 114 0.75 -3.93 9.02
C PHE A 114 -0.26 -5.09 9.08
N ASN A 115 -0.88 -5.44 7.96
CA ASN A 115 -1.84 -6.54 7.84
C ASN A 115 -1.16 -7.83 7.38
N LEU A 116 -0.18 -8.31 8.16
CA LEU A 116 0.61 -9.49 7.81
C LEU A 116 -0.23 -10.75 7.58
N GLY A 117 -1.31 -10.92 8.37
CA GLY A 117 -2.16 -12.10 8.29
C GLY A 117 -2.83 -12.24 6.93
N ASP A 118 -3.50 -11.20 6.49
CA ASP A 118 -4.24 -11.19 5.22
C ASP A 118 -3.27 -11.29 4.02
N PHE A 119 -2.16 -10.54 4.06
CA PHE A 119 -1.15 -10.63 2.99
C PHE A 119 -0.56 -12.02 2.86
N ARG A 120 -0.19 -12.67 3.98
CA ARG A 120 0.37 -14.03 3.96
C ARG A 120 -0.62 -15.09 3.51
N GLN A 121 -1.90 -14.87 3.73
CA GLN A 121 -2.96 -15.78 3.27
C GLN A 121 -3.10 -15.77 1.74
N LEU A 122 -2.81 -14.64 1.10
CA LEU A 122 -2.95 -14.43 -0.35
C LEU A 122 -1.62 -14.55 -1.10
N ALA A 123 -0.48 -14.39 -0.40
CA ALA A 123 0.83 -14.35 -1.01
C ALA A 123 1.23 -15.72 -1.58
N THR A 124 1.85 -15.71 -2.75
CA THR A 124 2.49 -16.91 -3.31
C THR A 124 3.71 -17.31 -2.48
N ALA A 125 4.21 -18.53 -2.68
CA ALA A 125 5.42 -19.03 -2.03
C ALA A 125 6.64 -18.11 -2.26
N GLU A 126 6.73 -17.49 -3.43
CA GLU A 126 7.79 -16.51 -3.76
C GLU A 126 7.63 -15.19 -3.03
N GLN A 127 6.39 -14.75 -2.80
CA GLN A 127 6.07 -13.49 -2.14
C GLN A 127 6.16 -13.56 -0.62
N LEU A 128 5.85 -14.72 -0.03
CA LEU A 128 5.80 -14.90 1.43
C LEU A 128 7.03 -14.37 2.18
N PRO A 129 8.29 -14.66 1.76
CA PRO A 129 9.47 -14.14 2.46
C PRO A 129 9.67 -12.63 2.31
N LYS A 130 9.01 -12.01 1.32
CA LYS A 130 9.09 -10.56 1.05
C LYS A 130 8.09 -9.75 1.89
N VAL A 131 7.04 -10.39 2.44
CA VAL A 131 5.98 -9.73 3.23
C VAL A 131 6.45 -9.51 4.66
N MET A 132 6.57 -8.24 5.05
CA MET A 132 7.06 -7.84 6.36
C MET A 132 6.38 -6.59 6.90
N ALA A 133 6.45 -6.41 8.23
CA ALA A 133 6.03 -5.15 8.85
C ALA A 133 7.15 -4.09 8.68
N PRO A 134 6.77 -2.81 8.57
CA PRO A 134 7.71 -1.70 8.61
C PRO A 134 8.48 -1.62 9.92
#